data_bd31397382c119db7f9ad6146ace8bea
#
_entry.id   bd31397382c119db7f9ad6146ace8bea
#
_cell.length_a   1.000
_cell.length_b   1.000
_cell.length_c   1.000
_cell.angle_alpha   90.00
_cell.angle_beta   90.00
_cell.angle_gamma   90.00
#
_symmetry.space_group_name_H-M   'P 1'
#
loop_
_entity.id
_entity.type
_entity.pdbx_description
1 polymer ?
#
loop_
_entity_poly.entity_id
_entity_poly.type
_entity_poly.pdbx_seq_one_letter_code
_entity_poly.pdbx_strand_id
1 'polypeptide(L)'
;MGGCKWSFLESGQQHNRMKGKNMANLIIVCGPQAVGKMTVAESLRDKLKYNMMMNHDSIEISDKIFGFATPAQKEFNYYIREKAFQLAVKHNVDMIFTYVAAFELQKEIDYLKNLENQFVKSGGKFYFVELSADLETRLERNLTPHRMERKASKRDVKWSREN
;
A
#
# COMPACT_ATOMS: atom_id res chain seq x y z
N MET A 1 17.23 2.81 -20.21
CA MET A 1 16.21 1.85 -19.70
C MET A 1 16.56 1.52 -18.25
N GLY A 2 16.00 2.26 -17.30
CA GLY A 2 16.23 2.05 -15.87
C GLY A 2 15.42 0.84 -15.38
N GLY A 3 16.11 -0.25 -15.07
CA GLY A 3 15.49 -1.47 -14.58
C GLY A 3 14.90 -1.28 -13.19
N CYS A 4 13.62 -1.61 -13.01
CA CYS A 4 13.03 -1.80 -11.68
C CYS A 4 13.67 -3.02 -11.02
N LYS A 5 14.32 -2.81 -9.87
CA LYS A 5 14.76 -3.93 -9.02
C LYS A 5 13.58 -4.37 -8.14
N TRP A 6 13.32 -5.66 -8.13
CA TRP A 6 12.30 -6.31 -7.31
C TRP A 6 12.99 -7.08 -6.19
N SER A 7 12.58 -6.85 -4.94
CA SER A 7 12.93 -7.73 -3.83
C SER A 7 11.65 -8.33 -3.25
N PHE A 8 11.61 -9.65 -3.16
CA PHE A 8 10.54 -10.40 -2.52
C PHE A 8 11.04 -10.88 -1.15
N LEU A 9 10.32 -10.50 -0.12
CA LEU A 9 10.47 -11.12 1.20
C LEU A 9 9.23 -11.97 1.44
N GLU A 10 9.40 -13.28 1.41
CA GLU A 10 8.39 -14.26 1.82
C GLU A 10 8.67 -14.64 3.27
N SER A 11 7.79 -14.26 4.20
CA SER A 11 7.88 -14.71 5.58
C SER A 11 7.38 -16.16 5.66
N GLY A 12 8.33 -17.09 5.48
CA GLY A 12 8.06 -18.52 5.50
C GLY A 12 8.04 -19.09 6.92
N GLN A 13 6.89 -19.14 7.57
CA GLN A 13 6.62 -20.16 8.59
C GLN A 13 5.69 -21.19 7.99
N GLN A 14 6.22 -22.42 7.81
CA GLN A 14 5.43 -23.60 7.45
C GLN A 14 4.42 -23.89 8.57
N HIS A 15 3.19 -23.43 8.40
CA HIS A 15 2.07 -23.89 9.20
C HIS A 15 1.25 -24.90 8.42
N ASN A 16 1.03 -26.02 9.05
CA ASN A 16 0.26 -27.20 8.64
C ASN A 16 -1.05 -26.79 7.94
N ARG A 17 -1.17 -27.08 6.63
CA ARG A 17 -2.35 -26.80 5.82
C ARG A 17 -3.53 -27.63 6.32
N MET A 18 -4.46 -27.02 7.01
CA MET A 18 -5.82 -27.54 7.07
C MET A 18 -6.45 -27.34 5.67
N LYS A 19 -6.71 -28.43 4.98
CA LYS A 19 -7.42 -28.45 3.69
C LYS A 19 -8.81 -27.84 3.88
N GLY A 20 -9.13 -26.75 3.17
CA GLY A 20 -10.50 -26.38 2.90
C GLY A 20 -10.96 -24.95 3.16
N LYS A 21 -10.15 -24.04 3.71
CA LYS A 21 -10.56 -22.65 3.91
C LYS A 21 -9.54 -21.71 3.25
N ASN A 22 -9.97 -20.99 2.21
CA ASN A 22 -9.16 -19.90 1.67
C ASN A 22 -9.07 -18.83 2.76
N MET A 23 -7.87 -18.60 3.28
CA MET A 23 -7.61 -17.55 4.27
C MET A 23 -7.16 -16.29 3.54
N ALA A 24 -7.50 -15.13 4.08
CA ALA A 24 -7.16 -13.85 3.48
C ALA A 24 -5.65 -13.66 3.33
N ASN A 25 -5.20 -13.26 2.14
CA ASN A 25 -3.83 -12.87 1.87
C ASN A 25 -3.72 -11.36 1.70
N LEU A 26 -2.58 -10.78 2.08
CA LEU A 26 -2.29 -9.38 1.87
C LEU A 26 -1.00 -9.20 1.07
N ILE A 27 -1.08 -8.39 0.01
CA ILE A 27 0.09 -7.92 -0.75
C ILE A 27 0.24 -6.43 -0.51
N ILE A 28 1.35 -6.02 0.10
CA ILE A 28 1.72 -4.61 0.23
C ILE A 28 2.63 -4.23 -0.94
N VAL A 29 2.22 -3.23 -1.74
CA VAL A 29 3.07 -2.63 -2.76
C VAL A 29 3.56 -1.28 -2.25
N CYS A 30 4.82 -1.23 -1.86
CA CYS A 30 5.44 -0.09 -1.20
C CYS A 30 6.49 0.59 -2.10
N GLY A 31 6.90 1.79 -1.71
CA GLY A 31 7.96 2.55 -2.38
C GLY A 31 7.66 4.03 -2.46
N PRO A 32 8.64 4.83 -2.90
CA PRO A 32 8.51 6.29 -2.96
C PRO A 32 7.45 6.75 -3.95
N GLN A 33 7.22 8.05 -3.97
CA GLN A 33 6.28 8.65 -4.91
C GLN A 33 6.77 8.45 -6.36
N ALA A 34 5.82 8.30 -7.30
CA ALA A 34 6.06 8.13 -8.73
C ALA A 34 6.82 6.85 -9.15
N VAL A 35 7.06 5.92 -8.24
CA VAL A 35 7.74 4.66 -8.56
C VAL A 35 6.91 3.66 -9.37
N GLY A 36 5.58 3.85 -9.45
CA GLY A 36 4.68 2.99 -10.23
C GLY A 36 3.83 2.03 -9.39
N LYS A 37 3.65 2.28 -8.08
CA LYS A 37 2.85 1.42 -7.19
C LYS A 37 1.45 1.10 -7.72
N MET A 38 0.74 2.09 -8.24
CA MET A 38 -0.61 1.87 -8.79
C MET A 38 -0.59 0.92 -9.97
N THR A 39 0.29 1.15 -10.94
CA THR A 39 0.40 0.31 -12.15
C THR A 39 0.66 -1.16 -11.79
N VAL A 40 1.57 -1.38 -10.82
CA VAL A 40 1.88 -2.74 -10.34
C VAL A 40 0.71 -3.34 -9.59
N ALA A 41 0.08 -2.59 -8.69
CA ALA A 41 -1.06 -3.06 -7.92
C ALA A 41 -2.27 -3.38 -8.81
N GLU A 42 -2.56 -2.57 -9.82
CA GLU A 42 -3.60 -2.82 -10.82
C GLU A 42 -3.30 -4.10 -11.62
N SER A 43 -2.05 -4.29 -12.08
CA SER A 43 -1.65 -5.51 -12.78
C SER A 43 -1.78 -6.76 -11.90
N LEU A 44 -1.42 -6.67 -10.61
CA LEU A 44 -1.61 -7.76 -9.65
C LEU A 44 -3.09 -8.05 -9.42
N ARG A 45 -3.91 -7.00 -9.21
CA ARG A 45 -5.37 -7.12 -9.07
C ARG A 45 -5.98 -7.88 -10.25
N ASP A 46 -5.61 -7.48 -11.46
CA ASP A 46 -6.20 -8.06 -12.69
C ASP A 46 -5.79 -9.54 -12.88
N LYS A 47 -4.57 -9.90 -12.46
CA LYS A 47 -4.06 -11.28 -12.54
C LYS A 47 -4.57 -12.17 -11.42
N LEU A 48 -4.58 -11.68 -10.18
CA LEU A 48 -4.90 -12.47 -8.99
C LEU A 48 -6.38 -12.41 -8.61
N LYS A 49 -7.12 -11.42 -9.14
CA LYS A 49 -8.52 -11.12 -8.78
C LYS A 49 -8.68 -10.73 -7.30
N TYR A 50 -7.63 -10.18 -6.71
CA TYR A 50 -7.67 -9.64 -5.35
C TYR A 50 -8.35 -8.28 -5.32
N ASN A 51 -8.95 -7.93 -4.18
CA ASN A 51 -9.42 -6.57 -3.95
C ASN A 51 -8.24 -5.63 -3.73
N MET A 52 -8.41 -4.36 -4.07
CA MET A 52 -7.34 -3.38 -3.96
C MET A 52 -7.81 -2.17 -3.15
N MET A 53 -6.98 -1.76 -2.21
CA MET A 53 -7.10 -0.49 -1.49
C MET A 53 -5.87 0.36 -1.79
N MET A 54 -6.08 1.55 -2.30
CA MET A 54 -4.98 2.50 -2.52
C MET A 54 -4.74 3.34 -1.27
N ASN A 55 -3.48 3.76 -1.07
CA ASN A 55 -3.13 4.68 0.02
C ASN A 55 -3.99 5.95 0.05
N HIS A 56 -4.46 6.41 -1.12
CA HIS A 56 -5.28 7.60 -1.25
C HIS A 56 -6.73 7.40 -0.87
N ASP A 57 -7.29 6.21 -0.99
CA ASP A 57 -8.72 5.97 -0.73
C ASP A 57 -9.11 6.39 0.68
N SER A 58 -8.34 5.97 1.68
CA SER A 58 -8.60 6.35 3.06
C SER A 58 -8.24 7.81 3.38
N ILE A 59 -7.21 8.36 2.71
CA ILE A 59 -6.81 9.76 2.87
C ILE A 59 -7.89 10.68 2.33
N GLU A 60 -8.43 10.42 1.14
CA GLU A 60 -9.46 11.25 0.52
C GLU A 60 -10.77 11.28 1.32
N ILE A 61 -11.18 10.12 1.86
CA ILE A 61 -12.36 10.04 2.72
C ILE A 61 -12.14 10.85 4.00
N SER A 62 -11.00 10.65 4.65
CA SER A 62 -10.69 11.34 5.91
C SER A 62 -10.48 12.85 5.73
N ASP A 63 -9.88 13.27 4.61
CA ASP A 63 -9.69 14.68 4.26
C ASP A 63 -11.01 15.41 4.04
N LYS A 64 -11.93 14.82 3.31
CA LYS A 64 -13.28 15.38 3.07
C LYS A 64 -14.06 15.62 4.36
N ILE A 65 -13.84 14.79 5.39
CA ILE A 65 -14.60 14.88 6.64
C ILE A 65 -13.94 15.85 7.62
N PHE A 66 -12.62 15.78 7.76
CA PHE A 66 -11.88 16.46 8.84
C PHE A 66 -10.89 17.54 8.36
N GLY A 67 -10.70 17.70 7.05
CA GLY A 67 -9.69 18.57 6.48
C GLY A 67 -8.28 17.96 6.50
N PHE A 68 -7.45 18.36 5.53
CA PHE A 68 -6.11 17.79 5.33
C PHE A 68 -5.16 18.07 6.49
N ALA A 69 -4.37 17.07 6.87
CA ALA A 69 -3.31 17.09 7.88
C ALA A 69 -3.77 17.40 9.33
N THR A 70 -5.08 17.45 9.61
CA THR A 70 -5.58 17.60 10.98
C THR A 70 -5.33 16.34 11.83
N PRO A 71 -5.24 16.45 13.17
CA PRO A 71 -5.14 15.27 14.03
C PRO A 71 -6.30 14.28 13.81
N ALA A 72 -7.52 14.76 13.72
CA ALA A 72 -8.71 13.93 13.47
C ALA A 72 -8.65 13.18 12.13
N GLN A 73 -8.15 13.85 11.07
CA GLN A 73 -7.95 13.22 9.76
C GLN A 73 -6.95 12.07 9.84
N LYS A 74 -5.82 12.26 10.54
CA LYS A 74 -4.77 11.23 10.70
C LYS A 74 -5.29 10.03 11.47
N GLU A 75 -6.01 10.26 12.57
CA GLU A 75 -6.60 9.20 13.39
C GLU A 75 -7.66 8.41 12.62
N PHE A 76 -8.57 9.11 11.95
CA PHE A 76 -9.62 8.45 11.16
C PHE A 76 -9.07 7.69 9.95
N ASN A 77 -8.04 8.22 9.28
CA ASN A 77 -7.34 7.52 8.20
C ASN A 77 -6.73 6.19 8.69
N TYR A 78 -6.09 6.19 9.86
CA TYR A 78 -5.59 4.97 10.49
C TYR A 78 -6.73 3.99 10.82
N TYR A 79 -7.81 4.49 11.41
CA TYR A 79 -8.98 3.69 11.79
C TYR A 79 -9.63 2.99 10.58
N ILE A 80 -9.83 3.71 9.47
CA ILE A 80 -10.38 3.14 8.23
C ILE A 80 -9.52 1.96 7.74
N ARG A 81 -8.21 2.13 7.70
CA ARG A 81 -7.28 1.08 7.24
C ARG A 81 -7.31 -0.13 8.14
N GLU A 82 -7.15 0.09 9.41
CA GLU A 82 -7.15 -0.98 10.42
C GLU A 82 -8.46 -1.79 10.34
N LYS A 83 -9.60 -1.09 10.25
CA LYS A 83 -10.90 -1.74 10.15
C LYS A 83 -11.08 -2.51 8.84
N ALA A 84 -10.59 -1.98 7.72
CA ALA A 84 -10.63 -2.66 6.43
C ALA A 84 -9.85 -3.99 6.47
N PHE A 85 -8.65 -4.00 7.05
CA PHE A 85 -7.83 -5.21 7.17
C PHE A 85 -8.43 -6.23 8.13
N GLN A 86 -8.97 -5.79 9.27
CA GLN A 86 -9.68 -6.67 10.19
C GLN A 86 -10.89 -7.36 9.52
N LEU A 87 -11.65 -6.61 8.72
CA LEU A 87 -12.77 -7.17 7.98
C LEU A 87 -12.32 -8.11 6.86
N ALA A 88 -11.21 -7.79 6.17
CA ALA A 88 -10.63 -8.66 5.17
C ALA A 88 -10.25 -10.02 5.77
N VAL A 89 -9.55 -10.03 6.90
CA VAL A 89 -9.22 -11.26 7.63
C VAL A 89 -10.48 -11.99 8.07
N LYS A 90 -11.43 -11.29 8.70
CA LYS A 90 -12.67 -11.90 9.19
C LYS A 90 -13.49 -12.59 8.11
N HIS A 91 -13.52 -11.99 6.91
CA HIS A 91 -14.35 -12.46 5.79
C HIS A 91 -13.55 -13.19 4.69
N ASN A 92 -12.27 -13.48 4.93
CA ASN A 92 -11.38 -14.19 3.99
C ASN A 92 -11.27 -13.47 2.64
N VAL A 93 -11.08 -12.17 2.65
CA VAL A 93 -10.93 -11.32 1.47
C VAL A 93 -9.46 -11.06 1.20
N ASP A 94 -8.96 -11.54 0.05
CA ASP A 94 -7.61 -11.23 -0.40
C ASP A 94 -7.49 -9.77 -0.80
N MET A 95 -6.40 -9.11 -0.38
CA MET A 95 -6.20 -7.68 -0.59
C MET A 95 -4.82 -7.34 -1.14
N ILE A 96 -4.78 -6.29 -1.94
CA ILE A 96 -3.58 -5.55 -2.33
C ILE A 96 -3.69 -4.16 -1.73
N PHE A 97 -2.64 -3.69 -1.07
CA PHE A 97 -2.58 -2.35 -0.51
C PHE A 97 -1.36 -1.59 -1.03
N THR A 98 -1.57 -0.40 -1.60
CA THR A 98 -0.44 0.46 -1.98
C THR A 98 -0.08 1.36 -0.80
N TYR A 99 1.19 1.41 -0.45
CA TYR A 99 1.65 2.15 0.72
C TYR A 99 2.90 3.01 0.44
N VAL A 100 3.05 4.08 1.18
CA VAL A 100 4.28 4.89 1.23
C VAL A 100 4.75 4.84 2.68
N ALA A 101 5.77 4.01 2.94
CA ALA A 101 6.33 3.87 4.28
C ALA A 101 7.57 4.75 4.43
N ALA A 102 7.68 5.36 5.59
CA ALA A 102 8.89 6.02 6.06
C ALA A 102 9.63 5.05 6.97
N PHE A 103 10.46 4.17 6.39
CA PHE A 103 11.13 3.08 7.12
C PHE A 103 12.12 3.55 8.18
N GLU A 104 12.52 4.81 8.16
CA GLU A 104 13.28 5.47 9.21
C GLU A 104 12.47 5.67 10.51
N LEU A 105 11.16 5.53 10.44
CA LEU A 105 10.26 5.68 11.59
C LEU A 105 9.85 4.32 12.14
N GLN A 106 10.19 4.04 13.39
CA GLN A 106 9.86 2.76 14.05
C GLN A 106 8.36 2.45 14.00
N LYS A 107 7.50 3.45 14.17
CA LYS A 107 6.04 3.30 14.09
C LYS A 107 5.54 2.72 12.77
N GLU A 108 6.23 3.02 11.65
CA GLU A 108 5.85 2.49 10.33
C GLU A 108 6.22 1.01 10.23
N ILE A 109 7.38 0.64 10.76
CA ILE A 109 7.81 -0.76 10.85
C ILE A 109 6.84 -1.56 11.73
N ASP A 110 6.47 -1.01 12.88
CA ASP A 110 5.54 -1.66 13.81
C ASP A 110 4.14 -1.81 13.18
N TYR A 111 3.68 -0.82 12.42
CA TYR A 111 2.44 -0.89 11.68
C TYR A 111 2.44 -2.05 10.65
N LEU A 112 3.50 -2.17 9.85
CA LEU A 112 3.62 -3.24 8.86
C LEU A 112 3.72 -4.63 9.52
N LYS A 113 4.45 -4.76 10.64
CA LYS A 113 4.51 -5.99 11.44
C LYS A 113 3.16 -6.37 12.02
N ASN A 114 2.37 -5.39 12.47
CA ASN A 114 1.02 -5.64 12.95
C ASN A 114 0.11 -6.18 11.83
N LEU A 115 0.18 -5.60 10.63
CA LEU A 115 -0.56 -6.10 9.47
C LEU A 115 -0.13 -7.52 9.10
N GLU A 116 1.17 -7.79 9.02
CA GLU A 116 1.70 -9.14 8.79
C GLU A 116 1.13 -10.12 9.82
N ASN A 117 1.22 -9.79 11.10
CA ASN A 117 0.72 -10.62 12.18
C ASN A 117 -0.78 -10.91 12.08
N GLN A 118 -1.61 -9.93 11.67
CA GLN A 118 -3.05 -10.12 11.53
C GLN A 118 -3.36 -11.19 10.46
N PHE A 119 -2.73 -11.11 9.30
CA PHE A 119 -2.97 -12.04 8.19
C PHE A 119 -2.34 -13.42 8.45
N VAL A 120 -1.08 -13.46 8.89
CA VAL A 120 -0.35 -14.72 9.12
C VAL A 120 -0.97 -15.52 10.28
N LYS A 121 -1.36 -14.87 11.39
CA LYS A 121 -2.03 -15.56 12.51
C LYS A 121 -3.41 -16.11 12.12
N SER A 122 -4.07 -15.53 11.13
CA SER A 122 -5.33 -16.08 10.59
C SER A 122 -5.12 -17.25 9.65
N GLY A 123 -3.86 -17.61 9.33
CA GLY A 123 -3.49 -18.67 8.40
C GLY A 123 -3.34 -18.22 6.94
N GLY A 124 -3.46 -16.93 6.68
CA GLY A 124 -3.20 -16.31 5.38
C GLY A 124 -1.72 -16.05 5.14
N LYS A 125 -1.42 -15.38 4.03
CA LYS A 125 -0.06 -15.00 3.65
C LYS A 125 0.07 -13.49 3.57
N PHE A 126 1.26 -13.00 3.91
CA PHE A 126 1.65 -11.61 3.77
C PHE A 126 2.82 -11.52 2.77
N TYR A 127 2.69 -10.64 1.78
CA TYR A 127 3.71 -10.37 0.80
C TYR A 127 4.06 -8.89 0.80
N PHE A 128 5.34 -8.60 0.84
CA PHE A 128 5.84 -7.25 0.77
C PHE A 128 6.61 -7.05 -0.53
N VAL A 129 6.16 -6.10 -1.37
CA VAL A 129 6.75 -5.77 -2.66
C VAL A 129 7.25 -4.33 -2.60
N GLU A 130 8.55 -4.16 -2.54
CA GLU A 130 9.18 -2.85 -2.59
C GLU A 130 9.54 -2.47 -4.02
N LEU A 131 9.12 -1.27 -4.44
CA LEU A 131 9.45 -0.70 -5.73
C LEU A 131 10.46 0.44 -5.55
N SER A 132 11.52 0.41 -6.34
CA SER A 132 12.50 1.48 -6.40
C SER A 132 12.64 2.00 -7.84
N ALA A 133 12.94 3.28 -7.97
CA ALA A 133 13.35 3.92 -9.21
C ALA A 133 14.22 5.13 -8.85
N ASP A 134 15.14 5.48 -9.74
CA ASP A 134 15.96 6.67 -9.58
C ASP A 134 15.12 7.96 -9.55
N LEU A 135 15.69 9.02 -9.02
CA LEU A 135 14.99 10.29 -8.82
C LEU A 135 14.54 10.91 -10.14
N GLU A 136 15.38 10.87 -11.18
CA GLU A 136 15.07 11.46 -12.48
C GLU A 136 13.87 10.78 -13.12
N THR A 137 13.86 9.44 -13.16
CA THR A 137 12.71 8.67 -13.64
C THR A 137 11.43 9.00 -12.86
N ARG A 138 11.54 9.22 -11.56
CA ARG A 138 10.37 9.59 -10.73
C ARG A 138 9.88 11.00 -11.01
N LEU A 139 10.78 11.96 -11.24
CA LEU A 139 10.44 13.33 -11.60
C LEU A 139 9.78 13.40 -12.98
N GLU A 140 10.32 12.71 -13.98
CA GLU A 140 9.71 12.63 -15.31
C GLU A 140 8.29 12.06 -15.25
N ARG A 141 8.09 10.97 -14.50
CA ARG A 141 6.76 10.36 -14.30
C ARG A 141 5.78 11.29 -13.59
N ASN A 142 6.26 12.19 -12.70
CA ASN A 142 5.42 13.18 -12.03
C ASN A 142 4.83 14.21 -12.99
N LEU A 143 5.51 14.51 -14.09
CA LEU A 143 5.11 15.50 -15.10
C LEU A 143 4.13 14.95 -16.14
N THR A 144 3.81 13.65 -16.11
CA THR A 144 2.90 13.05 -17.11
C THR A 144 1.45 13.56 -16.92
N PRO A 145 0.73 13.88 -18.02
CA PRO A 145 -0.66 14.34 -17.98
C PRO A 145 -1.58 13.39 -17.20
N HIS A 146 -1.45 12.10 -17.44
CA HIS A 146 -2.22 11.04 -16.78
C HIS A 146 -2.11 11.08 -15.23
N ARG A 147 -0.96 11.51 -14.70
CA ARG A 147 -0.79 11.63 -13.26
C ARG A 147 -1.36 12.94 -12.71
N MET A 148 -1.26 14.02 -13.47
CA MET A 148 -1.80 15.33 -13.09
C MET A 148 -3.33 15.32 -13.03
N GLU A 149 -4.00 14.58 -13.89
CA GLU A 149 -5.45 14.41 -13.87
C GLU A 149 -5.95 13.64 -12.65
N ARG A 150 -5.22 12.56 -12.26
CA ARG A 150 -5.63 11.69 -11.15
C ARG A 150 -5.27 12.21 -9.76
N LYS A 151 -4.39 13.21 -9.62
CA LYS A 151 -3.89 13.70 -8.33
C LYS A 151 -3.76 15.21 -8.30
N ALA A 152 -4.84 15.91 -8.05
CA ALA A 152 -4.88 17.37 -7.92
C ALA A 152 -3.87 17.93 -6.90
N SER A 153 -3.58 17.19 -5.81
CA SER A 153 -2.61 17.55 -4.78
C SER A 153 -1.14 17.47 -5.23
N LYS A 154 -0.84 16.90 -6.40
CA LYS A 154 0.52 16.70 -6.92
C LYS A 154 0.93 17.70 -8.00
N ARG A 155 0.15 18.75 -8.23
CA ARG A 155 0.45 19.79 -9.21
C ARG A 155 1.62 20.70 -8.81
N ASP A 156 2.06 20.64 -7.54
CA ASP A 156 3.20 21.38 -7.06
C ASP A 156 4.51 20.58 -7.24
N VAL A 157 5.24 20.92 -8.31
CA VAL A 157 6.53 20.29 -8.66
C VAL A 157 7.59 20.58 -7.59
N LYS A 158 7.53 21.74 -6.93
CA LYS A 158 8.49 22.15 -5.90
C LYS A 158 8.35 21.28 -4.66
N TRP A 159 7.12 21.05 -4.21
CA TRP A 159 6.82 20.16 -3.09
C TRP A 159 7.23 18.69 -3.39
N SER A 160 7.09 18.25 -4.65
CA SER A 160 7.47 16.89 -5.07
C SER A 160 8.99 16.65 -5.12
N ARG A 161 9.80 17.70 -5.13
CA ARG A 161 11.28 17.59 -5.06
C ARG A 161 11.79 17.50 -3.62
N GLU A 162 11.05 18.07 -2.67
CA GLU A 162 11.45 18.19 -1.27
C GLU A 162 10.97 16.99 -0.40
N ASN A 163 10.10 16.12 -0.97
CA ASN A 163 9.49 14.96 -0.33
C ASN A 163 9.46 13.75 -1.28
#